data_8c5666e5225eca370150b681cb9df6a4
#
_entry.id   8c5666e5225eca370150b681cb9df6a4
#
_cell.length_a   1.000
_cell.length_b   1.000
_cell.length_c   1.000
_cell.angle_alpha   90.00
_cell.angle_beta   90.00
_cell.angle_gamma   90.00
#
_symmetry.space_group_name_H-M   'P 1'
#
loop_
_entity.id
_entity.type
_entity.pdbx_description
1 polymer ?
#
loop_
_entity_poly.entity_id
_entity_poly.type
_entity_poly.pdbx_seq_one_letter_code
_entity_poly.pdbx_strand_id
1 'polypeptide(L)'
;MKLKVRAGILSACFVLSTVVTACGAQADNAETESVYVEEETTEIADNTEVVAEPQYTEEEREWLDKMMPKVNDSLNVRAEGNQEADLVGRLAKGDRATVVEIGDEWTKITSGNVEGYVKNSYCIYGLDALAYAKENCDTIATTTGTKLRLREGMSTDSRIIRVLDKDMELLVDTDAESNDEWVAIAYGKDTYYVSAEYVTIEMEIGTGLTMEEIAEIERKEAEERAAAERARQEATARLAQQRAEAEAILASVDDYTLLAAIISCEAGGEPYETQLAVGAVILNRVESPRHPSTIREVLLAKGQFPPATNGTLTKKLTSGKISDTSYAAASAALSGQDNTYGCLYFNRWNGRKQCLVYGKMGFW
;
A
#
# COMPACT_ATOMS: atom_id res chain seq x y z
N MET A 1 6.81 9.92 -2.67
CA MET A 1 7.36 9.54 -1.37
C MET A 1 6.19 8.94 -0.58
N LYS A 2 6.09 7.63 -0.52
CA LYS A 2 5.04 6.95 0.25
C LYS A 2 5.69 6.47 1.54
N LEU A 3 5.44 7.16 2.63
CA LEU A 3 5.73 6.66 3.97
C LEU A 3 4.91 5.39 4.15
N LYS A 4 5.56 4.24 4.24
CA LYS A 4 4.92 3.02 4.70
C LYS A 4 4.76 3.13 6.22
N VAL A 5 3.60 3.61 6.66
CA VAL A 5 3.20 3.47 8.06
C VAL A 5 2.93 1.99 8.28
N ARG A 6 3.60 1.36 9.23
CA ARG A 6 3.31 0.00 9.70
C ARG A 6 1.86 -0.02 10.20
N ALA A 7 0.95 -0.61 9.44
CA ALA A 7 -0.38 -0.94 9.89
C ALA A 7 -0.30 -2.22 10.72
N GLY A 8 -0.10 -2.08 12.03
CA GLY A 8 -0.29 -3.16 12.99
C GLY A 8 -1.78 -3.51 13.06
N ILE A 9 -2.14 -4.68 12.55
CA ILE A 9 -3.50 -5.21 12.66
C ILE A 9 -3.68 -5.73 14.08
N LEU A 10 -4.42 -5.00 14.92
CA LEU A 10 -4.92 -5.52 16.19
C LEU A 10 -6.03 -6.54 15.91
N SER A 11 -5.67 -7.82 15.94
CA SER A 11 -6.64 -8.91 15.97
C SER A 11 -6.86 -9.31 17.43
N ALA A 12 -8.04 -9.00 17.95
CA ALA A 12 -8.48 -9.46 19.25
C ALA A 12 -8.86 -10.94 19.16
N CYS A 13 -8.01 -11.84 19.63
CA CYS A 13 -8.35 -13.26 19.81
C CYS A 13 -8.80 -13.52 21.23
N PHE A 14 -10.07 -13.91 21.32
CA PHE A 14 -10.72 -14.53 22.49
C PHE A 14 -10.03 -15.86 22.81
N VAL A 15 -9.52 -15.99 24.03
CA VAL A 15 -8.97 -17.25 24.55
C VAL A 15 -10.10 -18.07 25.15
N LEU A 16 -10.37 -19.21 24.55
CA LEU A 16 -11.20 -20.26 25.14
C LEU A 16 -10.27 -21.24 25.90
N SER A 17 -10.40 -21.25 27.22
CA SER A 17 -9.74 -22.15 28.14
C SER A 17 -10.36 -23.56 28.05
N THR A 18 -9.54 -24.59 27.83
CA THR A 18 -9.90 -25.96 28.18
C THR A 18 -8.82 -26.61 29.03
N VAL A 19 -9.25 -26.92 30.24
CA VAL A 19 -8.55 -27.71 31.25
C VAL A 19 -8.54 -29.19 30.83
N VAL A 20 -7.41 -29.87 30.89
CA VAL A 20 -7.35 -31.32 31.02
C VAL A 20 -6.35 -31.72 32.10
N THR A 21 -6.87 -32.53 32.97
CA THR A 21 -6.38 -33.00 34.26
C THR A 21 -5.51 -34.26 34.11
N ALA A 22 -4.44 -34.30 34.91
CA ALA A 22 -3.90 -35.37 35.75
C ALA A 22 -3.65 -36.83 35.24
N CYS A 23 -2.58 -37.35 35.65
CA CYS A 23 -2.22 -38.55 36.43
C CYS A 23 -0.80 -38.98 36.08
N GLY A 24 0.14 -39.24 36.93
CA GLY A 24 0.18 -39.84 38.23
C GLY A 24 1.37 -40.80 38.30
N ALA A 25 2.21 -40.64 39.30
CA ALA A 25 3.03 -41.61 40.04
C ALA A 25 4.00 -42.55 39.26
N GLN A 26 5.25 -42.67 39.66
CA GLN A 26 5.73 -43.45 40.82
C GLN A 26 7.25 -43.34 40.92
N ALA A 27 7.72 -43.36 42.17
CA ALA A 27 9.10 -43.46 42.57
C ALA A 27 9.61 -44.91 42.48
N ASP A 28 10.93 -45.09 42.34
CA ASP A 28 11.64 -46.22 42.92
C ASP A 28 13.06 -45.87 43.27
N ASN A 29 13.41 -46.32 44.50
CA ASN A 29 14.70 -46.27 45.17
C ASN A 29 15.68 -47.26 44.60
N ALA A 30 16.98 -46.95 44.63
CA ALA A 30 18.07 -47.90 44.93
C ALA A 30 19.35 -47.13 45.26
N GLU A 31 19.70 -47.13 46.46
CA GLU A 31 20.78 -47.72 47.28
C GLU A 31 22.21 -47.39 46.83
N THR A 32 22.91 -46.86 47.85
CA THR A 32 24.33 -46.55 48.02
C THR A 32 25.21 -47.79 47.97
N GLU A 33 26.33 -47.72 47.26
CA GLU A 33 27.52 -48.48 47.58
C GLU A 33 28.78 -47.64 47.53
N SER A 34 29.47 -47.53 48.69
CA SER A 34 30.72 -46.83 48.84
C SER A 34 31.88 -47.82 48.57
N VAL A 35 32.75 -47.45 47.65
CA VAL A 35 34.03 -48.18 47.48
C VAL A 35 35.16 -47.17 47.69
N TYR A 36 35.97 -47.44 48.73
CA TYR A 36 37.25 -46.78 48.96
C TYR A 36 38.27 -47.31 47.97
N VAL A 37 39.00 -46.44 47.29
CA VAL A 37 40.22 -46.78 46.55
C VAL A 37 41.31 -45.74 46.85
N GLU A 38 42.49 -46.26 47.08
CA GLU A 38 43.73 -45.67 47.61
C GLU A 38 44.27 -44.50 46.75
N GLU A 39 44.93 -43.53 47.47
CA GLU A 39 45.71 -42.45 46.89
C GLU A 39 46.93 -42.97 46.13
N GLU A 40 46.99 -42.81 44.80
CA GLU A 40 48.24 -42.73 44.06
C GLU A 40 48.48 -41.27 43.66
N THR A 41 49.52 -40.67 44.26
CA THR A 41 50.04 -39.36 43.92
C THR A 41 50.73 -39.46 42.56
N THR A 42 50.07 -39.07 41.51
CA THR A 42 50.70 -38.74 40.21
C THR A 42 50.81 -37.23 40.07
N GLU A 43 52.01 -36.76 39.82
CA GLU A 43 52.35 -35.37 39.48
C GLU A 43 51.46 -34.91 38.30
N ILE A 44 50.54 -33.98 38.58
CA ILE A 44 49.74 -33.34 37.54
C ILE A 44 50.61 -32.24 36.92
N ALA A 45 51.13 -32.53 35.72
CA ALA A 45 51.65 -31.52 34.83
C ALA A 45 50.52 -30.49 34.63
N ASP A 46 50.78 -29.25 35.01
CA ASP A 46 49.92 -28.08 34.79
C ASP A 46 49.78 -27.84 33.26
N ASN A 47 48.83 -28.52 32.67
CA ASN A 47 48.41 -28.27 31.30
C ASN A 47 47.20 -27.32 31.35
N THR A 48 47.45 -26.07 31.70
CA THR A 48 46.49 -24.99 31.47
C THR A 48 46.34 -24.83 29.97
N GLU A 49 45.39 -25.55 29.39
CA GLU A 49 44.83 -25.22 28.10
C GLU A 49 44.28 -23.78 28.18
N VAL A 50 45.04 -22.84 27.66
CA VAL A 50 44.55 -21.48 27.42
C VAL A 50 43.40 -21.60 26.41
N VAL A 51 42.16 -21.70 26.89
CA VAL A 51 40.98 -21.59 26.06
C VAL A 51 41.03 -20.22 25.44
N ALA A 52 41.38 -20.17 24.17
CA ALA A 52 41.36 -18.90 23.41
C ALA A 52 39.97 -18.30 23.52
N GLU A 53 39.87 -17.06 23.96
CA GLU A 53 38.60 -16.34 24.01
C GLU A 53 37.99 -16.32 22.59
N PRO A 54 36.68 -16.57 22.47
CA PRO A 54 36.03 -16.59 21.15
C PRO A 54 36.23 -15.22 20.49
N GLN A 55 36.75 -15.22 19.29
CA GLN A 55 36.92 -14.00 18.49
C GLN A 55 35.62 -13.69 17.77
N TYR A 56 34.89 -12.70 18.29
CA TYR A 56 33.67 -12.19 17.67
C TYR A 56 33.98 -11.09 16.66
N THR A 57 33.23 -11.03 15.57
CA THR A 57 33.21 -9.87 14.66
C THR A 57 32.64 -8.64 15.38
N GLU A 58 32.77 -7.46 14.81
CA GLU A 58 32.24 -6.22 15.39
C GLU A 58 30.69 -6.30 15.52
N GLU A 59 30.01 -6.79 14.48
CA GLU A 59 28.57 -7.03 14.48
C GLU A 59 28.17 -8.02 15.59
N GLU A 60 28.85 -9.15 15.70
CA GLU A 60 28.55 -10.15 16.75
C GLU A 60 28.73 -9.59 18.18
N ARG A 61 29.75 -8.77 18.39
CA ARG A 61 29.98 -8.11 19.72
C ARG A 61 28.83 -7.18 20.09
N GLU A 62 28.29 -6.42 19.10
CA GLU A 62 27.15 -5.54 19.33
C GLU A 62 25.90 -6.32 19.77
N TRP A 63 25.78 -7.59 19.40
CA TRP A 63 24.60 -8.40 19.68
C TRP A 63 24.72 -9.26 20.96
N LEU A 64 25.86 -9.37 21.60
CA LEU A 64 26.06 -10.25 22.76
C LEU A 64 25.09 -9.92 23.93
N ASP A 65 24.76 -8.66 24.14
CA ASP A 65 23.83 -8.18 25.17
C ASP A 65 22.44 -7.84 24.60
N LYS A 66 22.12 -8.25 23.39
CA LYS A 66 20.84 -7.96 22.76
C LYS A 66 19.89 -9.15 22.81
N MET A 67 18.61 -8.85 22.71
CA MET A 67 17.55 -9.83 22.54
C MET A 67 16.52 -9.35 21.52
N MET A 68 15.77 -10.29 20.95
CA MET A 68 14.62 -10.04 20.12
C MET A 68 13.41 -10.87 20.58
N PRO A 69 12.17 -10.35 20.42
CA PRO A 69 10.97 -11.11 20.70
C PRO A 69 10.72 -12.14 19.59
N LYS A 70 10.51 -13.40 19.98
CA LYS A 70 10.06 -14.48 19.09
C LYS A 70 8.55 -14.60 19.15
N VAL A 71 7.87 -13.64 18.52
CA VAL A 71 6.41 -13.50 18.52
C VAL A 71 5.89 -13.18 17.13
N ASN A 72 4.59 -13.39 16.89
CA ASN A 72 3.97 -13.04 15.61
C ASN A 72 3.56 -11.56 15.54
N ASP A 73 3.26 -10.94 16.66
CA ASP A 73 2.77 -9.56 16.76
C ASP A 73 3.66 -8.75 17.73
N SER A 74 3.41 -8.82 19.02
CA SER A 74 4.14 -8.06 20.02
C SER A 74 4.32 -8.82 21.32
N LEU A 75 5.40 -8.50 22.06
CA LEU A 75 5.72 -8.95 23.40
C LEU A 75 5.46 -7.84 24.39
N ASN A 76 4.69 -8.13 25.43
CA ASN A 76 4.42 -7.19 26.52
C ASN A 76 5.67 -6.99 27.41
N VAL A 77 5.98 -5.74 27.70
CA VAL A 77 6.99 -5.34 28.68
C VAL A 77 6.28 -4.90 29.94
N ARG A 78 6.65 -5.46 31.10
CA ARG A 78 6.01 -5.21 32.39
C ARG A 78 6.93 -4.47 33.36
N ALA A 79 6.32 -3.76 34.29
CA ALA A 79 7.07 -3.01 35.32
C ALA A 79 7.89 -3.92 36.24
N GLU A 80 7.42 -5.15 36.48
CA GLU A 80 8.07 -6.16 37.33
C GLU A 80 8.09 -7.52 36.64
N GLY A 81 8.95 -8.44 37.07
CA GLY A 81 9.11 -9.79 36.53
C GLY A 81 7.99 -10.76 36.93
N ASN A 82 6.74 -10.36 36.78
CA ASN A 82 5.57 -11.20 37.04
C ASN A 82 4.41 -10.88 36.05
N GLN A 83 3.47 -11.81 35.92
CA GLN A 83 2.38 -11.69 34.96
C GLN A 83 1.29 -10.69 35.35
N GLU A 84 1.19 -10.35 36.63
CA GLU A 84 0.19 -9.42 37.14
C GLU A 84 0.67 -7.96 37.17
N ALA A 85 1.97 -7.73 36.94
CA ALA A 85 2.56 -6.39 36.92
C ALA A 85 2.01 -5.54 35.77
N ASP A 86 2.01 -4.23 35.97
CA ASP A 86 1.53 -3.25 34.99
C ASP A 86 2.32 -3.32 33.68
N LEU A 87 1.62 -3.08 32.57
CA LEU A 87 2.24 -2.95 31.25
C LEU A 87 2.89 -1.57 31.12
N VAL A 88 4.19 -1.55 30.85
CA VAL A 88 4.94 -0.31 30.62
C VAL A 88 5.26 -0.07 29.16
N GLY A 89 5.20 -1.11 28.31
CA GLY A 89 5.45 -1.00 26.88
C GLY A 89 5.27 -2.32 26.15
N ARG A 90 5.63 -2.30 24.87
CA ARG A 90 5.62 -3.49 23.99
C ARG A 90 6.83 -3.49 23.06
N LEU A 91 7.32 -4.70 22.76
CA LEU A 91 8.25 -4.97 21.68
C LEU A 91 7.47 -5.61 20.51
N ALA A 92 7.43 -5.00 19.35
CA ALA A 92 6.85 -5.60 18.16
C ALA A 92 7.79 -6.67 17.57
N LYS A 93 7.26 -7.53 16.70
CA LYS A 93 8.12 -8.40 15.89
C LYS A 93 9.14 -7.55 15.13
N GLY A 94 10.43 -7.92 15.23
CA GLY A 94 11.54 -7.17 14.62
C GLY A 94 12.13 -6.07 15.50
N ASP A 95 11.60 -5.83 16.71
CA ASP A 95 12.23 -4.93 17.67
C ASP A 95 13.41 -5.60 18.39
N ARG A 96 14.41 -4.80 18.74
CA ARG A 96 15.59 -5.22 19.50
C ARG A 96 15.57 -4.55 20.87
N ALA A 97 15.98 -5.28 21.89
CA ALA A 97 16.20 -4.73 23.22
C ALA A 97 17.60 -5.07 23.73
N THR A 98 18.11 -4.25 24.63
CA THR A 98 19.34 -4.51 25.40
C THR A 98 18.96 -5.23 26.69
N VAL A 99 19.63 -6.33 26.96
CA VAL A 99 19.48 -7.11 28.19
C VAL A 99 20.22 -6.40 29.33
N VAL A 100 19.50 -6.12 30.39
CA VAL A 100 20.08 -5.52 31.61
C VAL A 100 20.39 -6.60 32.64
N GLU A 101 19.44 -7.54 32.83
CA GLU A 101 19.59 -8.61 33.82
C GLU A 101 18.73 -9.81 33.38
N ILE A 102 19.33 -11.00 33.35
CA ILE A 102 18.65 -12.26 33.04
C ILE A 102 18.27 -12.96 34.36
N GLY A 103 16.96 -13.13 34.59
CA GLY A 103 16.46 -13.96 35.68
C GLY A 103 15.91 -15.29 35.15
N ASP A 104 15.39 -16.13 36.07
CA ASP A 104 14.93 -17.50 35.74
C ASP A 104 13.78 -17.53 34.73
N GLU A 105 12.73 -16.72 34.91
CA GLU A 105 11.57 -16.68 34.06
C GLU A 105 11.41 -15.34 33.32
N TRP A 106 11.99 -14.27 33.83
CA TRP A 106 11.86 -12.91 33.35
C TRP A 106 13.22 -12.24 33.20
N THR A 107 13.39 -11.53 32.10
CA THR A 107 14.60 -10.74 31.83
C THR A 107 14.27 -9.26 31.89
N LYS A 108 15.09 -8.49 32.59
CA LYS A 108 15.03 -7.03 32.58
C LYS A 108 15.70 -6.51 31.32
N ILE A 109 15.01 -5.61 30.60
CA ILE A 109 15.46 -5.07 29.31
C ILE A 109 15.26 -3.56 29.23
N THR A 110 15.99 -2.95 28.30
CA THR A 110 15.72 -1.58 27.78
C THR A 110 15.62 -1.60 26.27
N SER A 111 14.66 -0.85 25.72
CA SER A 111 14.48 -0.71 24.26
C SER A 111 13.81 0.61 23.93
N GLY A 112 14.50 1.52 23.23
CA GLY A 112 14.03 2.89 23.07
C GLY A 112 13.78 3.55 24.43
N ASN A 113 12.55 4.01 24.66
CA ASN A 113 12.12 4.62 25.93
C ASN A 113 11.51 3.61 26.92
N VAL A 114 11.45 2.33 26.55
CA VAL A 114 10.86 1.27 27.38
C VAL A 114 11.93 0.66 28.28
N GLU A 115 11.67 0.58 29.57
CA GLU A 115 12.41 -0.21 30.54
C GLU A 115 11.45 -1.11 31.33
N GLY A 116 11.78 -2.38 31.48
CA GLY A 116 10.93 -3.33 32.19
C GLY A 116 11.33 -4.77 31.98
N TYR A 117 10.38 -5.68 32.21
CA TYR A 117 10.61 -7.12 32.21
C TYR A 117 9.81 -7.81 31.10
N VAL A 118 10.50 -8.75 30.44
CA VAL A 118 9.91 -9.61 29.41
C VAL A 118 10.01 -11.07 29.83
N LYS A 119 9.06 -11.90 29.41
CA LYS A 119 9.09 -13.32 29.74
C LYS A 119 10.04 -14.09 28.82
N ASN A 120 11.02 -14.80 29.41
CA ASN A 120 12.11 -15.47 28.71
C ASN A 120 11.66 -16.43 27.61
N SER A 121 10.51 -17.13 27.81
CA SER A 121 9.98 -18.09 26.84
C SER A 121 9.60 -17.49 25.47
N TYR A 122 9.53 -16.17 25.37
CA TYR A 122 9.23 -15.44 24.12
C TYR A 122 10.42 -14.65 23.59
N CYS A 123 11.63 -14.92 24.08
CA CYS A 123 12.83 -14.16 23.78
C CYS A 123 13.91 -15.04 23.16
N ILE A 124 14.71 -14.43 22.28
CA ILE A 124 15.95 -15.00 21.73
C ILE A 124 17.07 -14.01 22.09
N TYR A 125 18.25 -14.50 22.44
CA TYR A 125 19.33 -13.72 23.00
C TYR A 125 20.62 -13.83 22.19
N GLY A 126 21.46 -12.80 22.24
CA GLY A 126 22.82 -12.82 21.76
C GLY A 126 22.93 -13.14 20.25
N LEU A 127 23.83 -14.04 19.91
CA LEU A 127 24.08 -14.43 18.53
C LEU A 127 22.89 -15.16 17.88
N ASP A 128 22.07 -15.85 18.66
CA ASP A 128 20.83 -16.43 18.15
C ASP A 128 19.82 -15.35 17.78
N ALA A 129 19.79 -14.22 18.50
CA ALA A 129 18.98 -13.06 18.15
C ALA A 129 19.49 -12.39 16.86
N LEU A 130 20.81 -12.29 16.66
CA LEU A 130 21.39 -11.82 15.41
C LEU A 130 21.00 -12.71 14.22
N ALA A 131 21.12 -14.03 14.38
CA ALA A 131 20.73 -14.97 13.36
C ALA A 131 19.23 -14.84 13.01
N TYR A 132 18.39 -14.72 14.03
CA TYR A 132 16.96 -14.48 13.88
C TYR A 132 16.66 -13.14 13.18
N ALA A 133 17.38 -12.07 13.50
CA ALA A 133 17.25 -10.78 12.84
C ALA A 133 17.56 -10.88 11.34
N LYS A 134 18.67 -11.53 10.98
CA LYS A 134 19.08 -11.73 9.57
C LYS A 134 18.05 -12.52 8.75
N GLU A 135 17.32 -13.43 9.38
CA GLU A 135 16.29 -14.25 8.71
C GLU A 135 14.92 -13.55 8.66
N ASN A 136 14.59 -12.71 9.64
CA ASN A 136 13.22 -12.22 9.85
C ASN A 136 13.03 -10.71 9.74
N CYS A 137 14.10 -9.92 9.64
CA CYS A 137 14.05 -8.47 9.45
C CYS A 137 14.45 -8.12 8.03
N ASP A 138 13.79 -7.12 7.47
CA ASP A 138 14.16 -6.57 6.17
C ASP A 138 15.54 -5.90 6.25
N THR A 139 16.33 -6.05 5.21
CA THR A 139 17.60 -5.33 5.04
C THR A 139 17.39 -4.22 4.03
N ILE A 140 17.71 -2.99 4.41
CA ILE A 140 17.49 -1.79 3.60
C ILE A 140 18.84 -1.23 3.13
N ALA A 141 18.95 -0.96 1.84
CA ALA A 141 20.04 -0.23 1.24
C ALA A 141 19.61 1.21 0.98
N THR A 142 20.18 2.17 1.72
CA THR A 142 19.89 3.60 1.55
C THR A 142 20.92 4.22 0.61
N THR A 143 20.47 4.89 -0.44
CA THR A 143 21.35 5.53 -1.41
C THR A 143 22.05 6.77 -0.83
N THR A 144 23.38 6.84 -0.92
CA THR A 144 24.20 7.95 -0.40
C THR A 144 24.47 9.03 -1.44
N GLY A 145 24.33 8.72 -2.74
CA GLY A 145 24.60 9.60 -3.86
C GLY A 145 23.41 9.89 -4.76
N THR A 146 23.50 10.93 -5.58
CA THR A 146 22.50 11.24 -6.60
C THR A 146 22.78 10.49 -7.89
N LYS A 147 21.73 10.12 -8.64
CA LYS A 147 21.82 9.45 -9.94
C LYS A 147 22.48 8.06 -9.90
N LEU A 148 22.31 7.34 -8.79
CA LEU A 148 22.72 5.93 -8.70
C LEU A 148 21.89 5.10 -9.71
N ARG A 149 22.55 4.19 -10.40
CA ARG A 149 21.91 3.38 -11.44
C ARG A 149 21.52 2.01 -10.90
N LEU A 150 20.24 1.71 -10.92
CA LEU A 150 19.73 0.35 -10.71
C LEU A 150 19.88 -0.42 -12.03
N ARG A 151 20.53 -1.57 -12.00
CA ARG A 151 20.95 -2.32 -13.18
C ARG A 151 20.43 -3.75 -13.17
N GLU A 152 20.34 -4.32 -14.37
CA GLU A 152 19.88 -5.69 -14.57
C GLU A 152 20.91 -6.76 -14.11
N GLY A 153 22.18 -6.42 -13.97
CA GLY A 153 23.23 -7.33 -13.55
C GLY A 153 24.40 -6.61 -12.90
N MET A 154 25.28 -7.36 -12.28
CA MET A 154 26.47 -6.91 -11.53
C MET A 154 27.58 -6.40 -12.46
N SER A 155 27.28 -5.40 -13.31
CA SER A 155 28.25 -4.80 -14.24
C SER A 155 27.85 -3.38 -14.61
N THR A 156 28.84 -2.50 -14.78
CA THR A 156 28.64 -1.14 -15.30
C THR A 156 28.13 -1.09 -16.73
N ASP A 157 28.29 -2.18 -17.49
CA ASP A 157 27.83 -2.31 -18.88
C ASP A 157 26.42 -2.89 -18.97
N SER A 158 25.87 -3.44 -17.85
CA SER A 158 24.53 -4.00 -17.83
C SER A 158 23.48 -2.91 -18.00
N ARG A 159 22.31 -3.31 -18.50
CA ARG A 159 21.18 -2.43 -18.77
C ARG A 159 20.75 -1.66 -17.52
N ILE A 160 20.56 -0.36 -17.68
CA ILE A 160 20.02 0.51 -16.63
C ILE A 160 18.50 0.39 -16.62
N ILE A 161 17.94 0.03 -15.49
CA ILE A 161 16.49 -0.09 -15.26
C ILE A 161 15.92 1.23 -14.77
N ARG A 162 16.63 1.86 -13.82
CA ARG A 162 16.21 3.11 -13.19
C ARG A 162 17.41 3.91 -12.72
N VAL A 163 17.24 5.22 -12.64
CA VAL A 163 18.14 6.14 -11.95
C VAL A 163 17.51 6.52 -10.62
N LEU A 164 18.28 6.40 -9.55
CA LEU A 164 17.85 6.61 -8.17
C LEU A 164 18.43 7.94 -7.67
N ASP A 165 17.63 8.64 -6.90
CA ASP A 165 18.06 9.85 -6.19
C ASP A 165 18.71 9.48 -4.84
N LYS A 166 19.36 10.45 -4.20
CA LYS A 166 19.91 10.29 -2.87
C LYS A 166 18.80 10.05 -1.82
N ASP A 167 19.13 9.38 -0.71
CA ASP A 167 18.26 9.09 0.43
C ASP A 167 17.03 8.23 0.04
N MET A 168 17.16 7.39 -1.00
CA MET A 168 16.16 6.39 -1.34
C MET A 168 16.44 5.08 -0.60
N GLU A 169 15.39 4.55 0.03
CA GLU A 169 15.40 3.25 0.68
C GLU A 169 15.02 2.16 -0.33
N LEU A 170 15.85 1.13 -0.41
CA LEU A 170 15.71 -0.01 -1.32
C LEU A 170 15.76 -1.28 -0.49
N LEU A 171 14.82 -2.19 -0.75
CA LEU A 171 14.83 -3.51 -0.10
C LEU A 171 15.95 -4.36 -0.71
N VAL A 172 16.86 -4.83 0.11
CA VAL A 172 17.91 -5.77 -0.30
C VAL A 172 17.28 -7.15 -0.52
N ASP A 173 17.64 -7.78 -1.62
CA ASP A 173 17.27 -9.17 -1.89
C ASP A 173 18.32 -10.08 -1.24
N THR A 174 18.06 -10.53 -0.03
CA THR A 174 18.97 -11.37 0.76
C THR A 174 19.06 -12.80 0.25
N ASP A 175 18.13 -13.23 -0.62
CA ASP A 175 18.14 -14.55 -1.26
C ASP A 175 19.01 -14.57 -2.54
N ALA A 176 19.33 -13.38 -3.08
CA ALA A 176 20.15 -13.24 -4.27
C ALA A 176 21.64 -12.98 -3.94
N GLU A 177 22.51 -13.34 -4.86
CA GLU A 177 23.93 -13.13 -4.71
C GLU A 177 24.28 -11.63 -4.70
N SER A 178 25.04 -11.20 -3.71
CA SER A 178 25.68 -9.89 -3.58
C SER A 178 27.20 -10.08 -3.41
N ASN A 179 27.99 -9.07 -3.73
CA ASN A 179 29.42 -9.10 -3.51
C ASN A 179 29.92 -7.72 -3.03
N ASP A 180 31.25 -7.57 -2.86
CA ASP A 180 31.83 -6.33 -2.33
C ASP A 180 31.57 -5.10 -3.22
N GLU A 181 31.25 -5.29 -4.51
CA GLU A 181 31.01 -4.20 -5.47
C GLU A 181 29.51 -3.99 -5.75
N TRP A 182 28.68 -5.01 -5.57
CA TRP A 182 27.27 -5.00 -5.99
C TRP A 182 26.32 -5.55 -4.93
N VAL A 183 25.23 -4.84 -4.70
CA VAL A 183 24.13 -5.22 -3.79
C VAL A 183 22.91 -5.59 -4.61
N ALA A 184 22.35 -6.76 -4.32
CA ALA A 184 21.11 -7.23 -4.90
C ALA A 184 19.91 -6.50 -4.27
N ILE A 185 19.04 -5.97 -5.10
CA ILE A 185 17.86 -5.17 -4.72
C ILE A 185 16.59 -5.82 -5.24
N ALA A 186 15.65 -6.09 -4.37
CA ALA A 186 14.30 -6.53 -4.72
C ALA A 186 13.48 -5.34 -5.24
N TYR A 187 13.17 -5.32 -6.55
CA TYR A 187 12.40 -4.25 -7.16
C TYR A 187 11.26 -4.80 -8.03
N GLY A 188 10.03 -4.66 -7.56
CA GLY A 188 8.86 -5.27 -8.18
C GLY A 188 8.79 -6.78 -7.92
N LYS A 189 9.03 -7.59 -8.95
CA LYS A 189 9.07 -9.06 -8.86
C LYS A 189 10.45 -9.63 -9.21
N ASP A 190 11.37 -8.75 -9.56
CA ASP A 190 12.68 -9.11 -10.10
C ASP A 190 13.79 -8.57 -9.20
N THR A 191 14.98 -9.17 -9.30
CA THR A 191 16.19 -8.74 -8.62
C THR A 191 17.03 -7.89 -9.57
N TYR A 192 17.52 -6.76 -9.06
CA TYR A 192 18.41 -5.83 -9.75
C TYR A 192 19.58 -5.47 -8.86
N TYR A 193 20.54 -4.72 -9.38
CA TYR A 193 21.80 -4.48 -8.68
C TYR A 193 22.15 -3.01 -8.64
N VAL A 194 22.70 -2.58 -7.51
CA VAL A 194 23.32 -1.26 -7.34
C VAL A 194 24.77 -1.42 -6.88
N SER A 195 25.59 -0.42 -7.17
CA SER A 195 26.97 -0.42 -6.66
C SER A 195 27.00 -0.22 -5.16
N ALA A 196 27.70 -1.10 -4.44
CA ALA A 196 27.82 -1.11 -2.98
C ALA A 196 28.43 0.18 -2.43
N GLU A 197 29.34 0.82 -3.17
CA GLU A 197 30.01 2.08 -2.79
C GLU A 197 29.02 3.24 -2.54
N TYR A 198 27.82 3.19 -3.14
CA TYR A 198 26.84 4.29 -3.09
C TYR A 198 25.60 3.95 -2.28
N VAL A 199 25.67 2.95 -1.43
CA VAL A 199 24.58 2.60 -0.50
C VAL A 199 25.12 2.32 0.90
N THR A 200 24.32 2.63 1.91
CA THR A 200 24.50 2.16 3.28
C THR A 200 23.50 1.04 3.51
N ILE A 201 23.95 -0.09 4.03
CA ILE A 201 23.10 -1.27 4.25
C ILE A 201 22.88 -1.44 5.74
N GLU A 202 21.61 -1.49 6.13
CA GLU A 202 21.23 -1.66 7.54
C GLU A 202 20.02 -2.60 7.62
N MET A 203 19.97 -3.43 8.68
CA MET A 203 18.76 -4.19 8.98
C MET A 203 17.69 -3.25 9.55
N GLU A 204 16.44 -3.38 9.09
CA GLU A 204 15.31 -2.62 9.62
C GLU A 204 14.89 -3.19 10.98
N ILE A 205 15.61 -2.79 12.02
CA ILE A 205 15.38 -3.21 13.40
C ILE A 205 14.65 -2.10 14.14
N GLY A 206 13.51 -2.46 14.72
CA GLY A 206 12.71 -1.55 15.52
C GLY A 206 13.16 -1.46 16.97
N THR A 207 12.51 -0.59 17.73
CA THR A 207 12.66 -0.45 19.18
C THR A 207 11.29 -0.50 19.84
N GLY A 208 11.27 -0.95 21.11
CA GLY A 208 10.06 -1.00 21.90
C GLY A 208 9.41 0.37 22.09
N LEU A 209 8.11 0.37 22.23
CA LEU A 209 7.30 1.55 22.48
C LEU A 209 6.66 1.48 23.86
N THR A 210 6.69 2.59 24.60
CA THR A 210 5.96 2.76 25.84
C THR A 210 4.44 2.74 25.61
N MET A 211 3.66 2.45 26.63
CA MET A 211 2.19 2.51 26.51
C MET A 211 1.69 3.90 26.14
N GLU A 212 2.39 4.96 26.53
CA GLU A 212 2.07 6.34 26.18
C GLU A 212 2.34 6.61 24.69
N GLU A 213 3.48 6.18 24.15
CA GLU A 213 3.81 6.29 22.71
C GLU A 213 2.83 5.50 21.85
N ILE A 214 2.45 4.30 22.29
CA ILE A 214 1.42 3.49 21.60
C ILE A 214 0.09 4.24 21.56
N ALA A 215 -0.37 4.77 22.69
CA ALA A 215 -1.61 5.54 22.76
C ALA A 215 -1.58 6.81 21.90
N GLU A 216 -0.44 7.49 21.82
CA GLU A 216 -0.25 8.66 20.96
C GLU A 216 -0.32 8.29 19.46
N ILE A 217 0.30 7.18 19.06
CA ILE A 217 0.25 6.66 17.68
C ILE A 217 -1.20 6.30 17.32
N GLU A 218 -1.87 5.53 18.17
CA GLU A 218 -3.27 5.13 17.95
C GLU A 218 -4.20 6.35 17.84
N ARG A 219 -3.99 7.37 18.67
CA ARG A 219 -4.75 8.62 18.60
C ARG A 219 -4.54 9.35 17.27
N LYS A 220 -3.30 9.48 16.82
CA LYS A 220 -2.98 10.13 15.55
C LYS A 220 -3.57 9.38 14.36
N GLU A 221 -3.45 8.06 14.35
CA GLU A 221 -4.05 7.24 13.28
C GLU A 221 -5.58 7.35 13.28
N ALA A 222 -6.23 7.41 14.46
CA ALA A 222 -7.67 7.59 14.56
C ALA A 222 -8.11 8.97 14.03
N GLU A 223 -7.35 10.01 14.33
CA GLU A 223 -7.57 11.37 13.83
C GLU A 223 -7.43 11.44 12.30
N GLU A 224 -6.38 10.83 11.75
CA GLU A 224 -6.15 10.77 10.30
C GLU A 224 -7.25 10.00 9.57
N ARG A 225 -7.68 8.84 10.11
CA ARG A 225 -8.80 8.06 9.56
C ARG A 225 -10.10 8.86 9.59
N ALA A 226 -10.39 9.54 10.69
CA ALA A 226 -11.57 10.38 10.81
C ALA A 226 -11.54 11.58 9.85
N ALA A 227 -10.37 12.21 9.66
CA ALA A 227 -10.19 13.30 8.70
C ALA A 227 -10.38 12.83 7.25
N ALA A 228 -9.79 11.66 6.89
CA ALA A 228 -9.94 11.05 5.58
C ALA A 228 -11.40 10.68 5.27
N GLU A 229 -12.13 10.16 6.26
CA GLU A 229 -13.55 9.83 6.12
C GLU A 229 -14.41 11.07 5.91
N ARG A 230 -14.18 12.15 6.69
CA ARG A 230 -14.87 13.45 6.51
C ARG A 230 -14.62 14.01 5.11
N ALA A 231 -13.37 14.03 4.65
CA ALA A 231 -13.03 14.50 3.31
C ALA A 231 -13.73 13.68 2.20
N ARG A 232 -13.85 12.37 2.39
CA ARG A 232 -14.59 11.49 1.47
C ARG A 232 -16.09 11.77 1.46
N GLN A 233 -16.69 12.01 2.63
CA GLN A 233 -18.11 12.36 2.75
C GLN A 233 -18.40 13.72 2.11
N GLU A 234 -17.57 14.73 2.36
CA GLU A 234 -17.67 16.06 1.75
C GLU A 234 -17.54 16.00 0.21
N ALA A 235 -16.56 15.23 -0.30
CA ALA A 235 -16.39 15.05 -1.74
C ALA A 235 -17.63 14.40 -2.37
N THR A 236 -18.21 13.39 -1.69
CA THR A 236 -19.41 12.70 -2.15
C THR A 236 -20.63 13.63 -2.14
N ALA A 237 -20.82 14.41 -1.07
CA ALA A 237 -21.90 15.39 -0.96
C ALA A 237 -21.78 16.48 -2.03
N ARG A 238 -20.57 17.00 -2.26
CA ARG A 238 -20.30 17.98 -3.32
C ARG A 238 -20.63 17.45 -4.70
N LEU A 239 -20.27 16.20 -4.99
CA LEU A 239 -20.60 15.57 -6.27
C LEU A 239 -22.11 15.37 -6.43
N ALA A 240 -22.82 14.98 -5.36
CA ALA A 240 -24.27 14.84 -5.38
C ALA A 240 -24.95 16.18 -5.63
N GLN A 241 -24.50 17.26 -4.98
CA GLN A 241 -25.00 18.61 -5.19
C GLN A 241 -24.78 19.08 -6.64
N GLN A 242 -23.58 18.88 -7.20
CA GLN A 242 -23.28 19.24 -8.57
C GLN A 242 -24.17 18.48 -9.58
N ARG A 243 -24.47 17.21 -9.31
CA ARG A 243 -25.40 16.42 -10.13
C ARG A 243 -26.81 16.96 -10.06
N ALA A 244 -27.31 17.27 -8.85
CA ALA A 244 -28.64 17.85 -8.67
C ALA A 244 -28.78 19.21 -9.36
N GLU A 245 -27.78 20.08 -9.28
CA GLU A 245 -27.75 21.36 -9.98
C GLU A 245 -27.77 21.15 -11.52
N ALA A 246 -26.98 20.21 -12.03
CA ALA A 246 -26.96 19.87 -13.45
C ALA A 246 -28.31 19.34 -13.93
N GLU A 247 -28.94 18.45 -13.17
CA GLU A 247 -30.28 17.93 -13.47
C GLU A 247 -31.33 19.04 -13.47
N ALA A 248 -31.28 19.96 -12.50
CA ALA A 248 -32.19 21.10 -12.44
C ALA A 248 -32.06 22.03 -13.67
N ILE A 249 -30.81 22.32 -14.10
CA ILE A 249 -30.57 23.10 -15.31
C ILE A 249 -31.13 22.39 -16.54
N LEU A 250 -30.82 21.11 -16.70
CA LEU A 250 -31.33 20.31 -17.83
C LEU A 250 -32.87 20.24 -17.82
N ALA A 251 -33.50 20.16 -16.63
CA ALA A 251 -34.94 20.13 -16.49
C ALA A 251 -35.64 21.46 -16.86
N SER A 252 -34.96 22.58 -16.70
CA SER A 252 -35.51 23.93 -16.97
C SER A 252 -35.43 24.37 -18.41
N VAL A 253 -34.68 23.65 -19.27
CA VAL A 253 -34.43 24.02 -20.66
C VAL A 253 -35.41 23.29 -21.59
N ASP A 254 -35.91 24.00 -22.59
CA ASP A 254 -36.76 23.43 -23.67
C ASP A 254 -35.96 22.52 -24.60
N ASP A 255 -36.64 21.62 -25.30
CA ASP A 255 -36.03 20.63 -26.17
C ASP A 255 -35.24 21.24 -27.32
N TYR A 256 -35.64 22.42 -27.83
CA TYR A 256 -34.93 23.10 -28.90
C TYR A 256 -33.54 23.60 -28.43
N THR A 257 -33.54 24.30 -27.30
CA THR A 257 -32.28 24.80 -26.68
C THR A 257 -31.39 23.64 -26.23
N LEU A 258 -31.98 22.58 -25.70
CA LEU A 258 -31.26 21.38 -25.26
C LEU A 258 -30.60 20.65 -26.44
N LEU A 259 -31.34 20.48 -27.53
CA LEU A 259 -30.83 19.87 -28.77
C LEU A 259 -29.73 20.73 -29.41
N ALA A 260 -29.93 22.03 -29.50
CA ALA A 260 -28.90 22.94 -30.02
C ALA A 260 -27.61 22.91 -29.18
N ALA A 261 -27.74 22.85 -27.85
CA ALA A 261 -26.60 22.79 -26.95
C ALA A 261 -25.79 21.50 -27.10
N ILE A 262 -26.46 20.33 -27.22
CA ILE A 262 -25.74 19.06 -27.39
C ILE A 262 -25.09 18.97 -28.76
N ILE A 263 -25.77 19.42 -29.84
CA ILE A 263 -25.20 19.53 -31.17
C ILE A 263 -23.92 20.39 -31.12
N SER A 264 -23.99 21.53 -30.46
CA SER A 264 -22.82 22.40 -30.28
C SER A 264 -21.69 21.75 -29.49
N CYS A 265 -21.98 20.86 -28.55
CA CYS A 265 -20.96 20.11 -27.81
C CYS A 265 -20.30 19.03 -28.68
N GLU A 266 -21.07 18.31 -29.47
CA GLU A 266 -20.61 17.15 -30.25
C GLU A 266 -19.97 17.59 -31.57
N ALA A 267 -20.57 18.56 -32.26
CA ALA A 267 -20.23 18.95 -33.64
C ALA A 267 -20.13 20.47 -33.84
N GLY A 268 -20.01 21.30 -32.83
CA GLY A 268 -20.04 22.75 -32.96
C GLY A 268 -18.94 23.38 -33.82
N GLY A 269 -17.86 22.65 -34.09
CA GLY A 269 -16.79 23.05 -35.01
C GLY A 269 -16.90 22.43 -36.43
N GLU A 270 -17.95 21.63 -36.68
CA GLU A 270 -18.17 20.94 -37.97
C GLU A 270 -19.16 21.75 -38.86
N PRO A 271 -19.21 21.45 -40.17
CA PRO A 271 -20.19 22.04 -41.08
C PRO A 271 -21.63 21.81 -40.66
N TYR A 272 -22.56 22.63 -41.20
CA TYR A 272 -24.00 22.56 -40.89
C TYR A 272 -24.57 21.15 -41.08
N GLU A 273 -24.23 20.50 -42.18
CA GLU A 273 -24.72 19.15 -42.54
C GLU A 273 -24.33 18.11 -41.49
N THR A 274 -23.12 18.23 -40.88
CA THR A 274 -22.67 17.39 -39.78
C THR A 274 -23.47 17.67 -38.50
N GLN A 275 -23.71 18.93 -38.19
CA GLN A 275 -24.51 19.35 -37.06
C GLN A 275 -25.97 18.89 -37.17
N LEU A 276 -26.56 19.02 -38.38
CA LEU A 276 -27.89 18.49 -38.67
C LEU A 276 -27.94 16.95 -38.50
N ALA A 277 -26.94 16.23 -38.99
CA ALA A 277 -26.86 14.78 -38.86
C ALA A 277 -26.79 14.32 -37.38
N VAL A 278 -26.06 15.04 -36.54
CA VAL A 278 -26.04 14.77 -35.08
C VAL A 278 -27.43 14.98 -34.47
N GLY A 279 -28.12 16.07 -34.84
CA GLY A 279 -29.49 16.35 -34.39
C GLY A 279 -30.49 15.26 -34.85
N ALA A 280 -30.41 14.87 -36.12
CA ALA A 280 -31.24 13.80 -36.68
C ALA A 280 -31.04 12.46 -35.95
N VAL A 281 -29.79 12.04 -35.69
CA VAL A 281 -29.52 10.80 -34.93
C VAL A 281 -30.15 10.85 -33.53
N ILE A 282 -30.13 11.99 -32.84
CA ILE A 282 -30.76 12.11 -31.52
C ILE A 282 -32.27 11.91 -31.63
N LEU A 283 -32.92 12.52 -32.62
CA LEU A 283 -34.36 12.37 -32.85
C LEU A 283 -34.73 10.97 -33.34
N ASN A 284 -33.94 10.37 -34.23
CA ASN A 284 -34.12 8.97 -34.62
C ASN A 284 -34.08 7.99 -33.44
N ARG A 285 -33.23 8.29 -32.44
CA ARG A 285 -33.23 7.53 -31.19
C ARG A 285 -34.50 7.73 -30.37
N VAL A 286 -35.01 8.96 -30.28
CA VAL A 286 -36.30 9.26 -29.61
C VAL A 286 -37.44 8.48 -30.23
N GLU A 287 -37.45 8.31 -31.56
CA GLU A 287 -38.45 7.55 -32.29
C GLU A 287 -38.23 6.04 -32.27
N SER A 288 -37.03 5.60 -31.95
CA SER A 288 -36.67 4.18 -31.92
C SER A 288 -37.15 3.46 -30.66
N PRO A 289 -37.85 2.33 -30.74
CA PRO A 289 -38.26 1.56 -29.59
C PRO A 289 -37.10 0.97 -28.75
N ARG A 290 -35.87 1.11 -29.23
CA ARG A 290 -34.66 0.65 -28.55
C ARG A 290 -34.02 1.70 -27.64
N HIS A 291 -34.52 2.94 -27.70
CA HIS A 291 -34.00 4.09 -26.97
C HIS A 291 -35.09 4.77 -26.16
N PRO A 292 -34.75 5.63 -25.20
CA PRO A 292 -35.75 6.45 -24.51
C PRO A 292 -36.54 7.35 -25.45
N SER A 293 -37.75 7.73 -25.05
CA SER A 293 -38.72 8.44 -25.89
C SER A 293 -38.65 9.97 -25.79
N THR A 294 -37.69 10.53 -25.07
CA THR A 294 -37.48 11.98 -24.98
C THR A 294 -36.02 12.35 -25.26
N ILE A 295 -35.80 13.54 -25.84
CA ILE A 295 -34.45 14.07 -26.09
C ILE A 295 -33.60 14.00 -24.81
N ARG A 296 -34.14 14.47 -23.67
CA ARG A 296 -33.45 14.51 -22.40
C ARG A 296 -33.00 13.12 -21.94
N GLU A 297 -33.88 12.15 -21.99
CA GLU A 297 -33.54 10.77 -21.59
C GLU A 297 -32.54 10.13 -22.53
N VAL A 298 -32.60 10.38 -23.82
CA VAL A 298 -31.61 9.92 -24.82
C VAL A 298 -30.22 10.49 -24.48
N LEU A 299 -30.14 11.79 -24.15
CA LEU A 299 -28.88 12.45 -23.81
C LEU A 299 -28.28 11.96 -22.47
N LEU A 300 -29.12 11.63 -21.50
CA LEU A 300 -28.71 11.14 -20.18
C LEU A 300 -28.47 9.63 -20.13
N ALA A 301 -28.82 8.89 -21.18
CA ALA A 301 -28.60 7.45 -21.25
C ALA A 301 -27.12 7.11 -21.09
N LYS A 302 -26.84 6.11 -20.24
CA LYS A 302 -25.47 5.75 -19.85
C LYS A 302 -24.55 5.50 -21.06
N GLY A 303 -23.46 6.27 -21.13
CA GLY A 303 -22.41 6.10 -22.14
C GLY A 303 -22.75 6.61 -23.54
N GLN A 304 -23.88 7.30 -23.75
CA GLN A 304 -24.29 7.80 -25.05
C GLN A 304 -23.69 9.16 -25.36
N PHE A 305 -23.86 10.12 -24.50
CA PHE A 305 -23.38 11.50 -24.67
C PHE A 305 -22.51 11.94 -23.49
N PRO A 306 -21.18 11.78 -23.57
CA PRO A 306 -20.28 12.22 -22.49
C PRO A 306 -20.49 13.68 -22.06
N PRO A 307 -20.77 14.67 -22.93
CA PRO A 307 -21.04 16.04 -22.52
C PRO A 307 -22.24 16.21 -21.58
N ALA A 308 -23.24 15.33 -21.69
CA ALA A 308 -24.43 15.38 -20.83
C ALA A 308 -24.15 14.90 -19.39
N THR A 309 -23.10 14.07 -19.20
CA THR A 309 -22.79 13.45 -17.91
C THR A 309 -21.55 14.04 -17.24
N ASN A 310 -20.64 14.70 -17.97
CA ASN A 310 -19.41 15.29 -17.45
C ASN A 310 -19.50 16.79 -17.14
N GLY A 311 -20.70 17.40 -17.26
CA GLY A 311 -20.95 18.80 -17.02
C GLY A 311 -20.67 19.76 -18.19
N THR A 312 -20.19 19.27 -19.33
CA THR A 312 -19.91 20.11 -20.52
C THR A 312 -21.20 20.70 -21.10
N LEU A 313 -22.27 19.89 -21.20
CA LEU A 313 -23.59 20.34 -21.69
C LEU A 313 -24.18 21.41 -20.74
N THR A 314 -24.16 21.18 -19.44
CA THR A 314 -24.63 22.12 -18.43
C THR A 314 -23.87 23.46 -18.54
N LYS A 315 -22.54 23.41 -18.66
CA LYS A 315 -21.71 24.61 -18.86
C LYS A 315 -22.03 25.34 -20.17
N LYS A 316 -22.35 24.61 -21.25
CA LYS A 316 -22.75 25.17 -22.51
C LYS A 316 -24.07 25.92 -22.39
N LEU A 317 -25.07 25.30 -21.74
CA LEU A 317 -26.39 25.91 -21.46
C LEU A 317 -26.30 27.16 -20.59
N THR A 318 -25.56 27.10 -19.48
CA THR A 318 -25.41 28.24 -18.56
C THR A 318 -24.62 29.40 -19.15
N SER A 319 -23.64 29.12 -20.00
CA SER A 319 -22.84 30.18 -20.66
C SER A 319 -23.55 30.84 -21.83
N GLY A 320 -24.61 30.24 -22.37
CA GLY A 320 -25.31 30.70 -23.56
C GLY A 320 -24.48 30.66 -24.86
N LYS A 321 -23.29 30.05 -24.83
CA LYS A 321 -22.37 30.03 -26.00
C LYS A 321 -22.69 28.89 -26.95
N ILE A 322 -23.92 28.91 -27.51
CA ILE A 322 -24.39 27.99 -28.55
C ILE A 322 -24.37 28.77 -29.87
N SER A 323 -23.81 28.17 -30.92
CA SER A 323 -23.72 28.84 -32.22
C SER A 323 -25.06 28.91 -32.93
N ASP A 324 -25.26 29.94 -33.77
CA ASP A 324 -26.45 30.08 -34.60
C ASP A 324 -26.59 28.88 -35.54
N THR A 325 -25.50 28.31 -36.03
CA THR A 325 -25.45 27.08 -36.82
C THR A 325 -26.04 25.89 -36.08
N SER A 326 -25.72 25.75 -34.80
CA SER A 326 -26.26 24.67 -33.94
C SER A 326 -27.77 24.85 -33.69
N TYR A 327 -28.20 26.08 -33.49
CA TYR A 327 -29.64 26.40 -33.39
C TYR A 327 -30.37 26.12 -34.71
N ALA A 328 -29.83 26.51 -35.87
CA ALA A 328 -30.39 26.21 -37.17
C ALA A 328 -30.49 24.69 -37.42
N ALA A 329 -29.46 23.93 -37.09
CA ALA A 329 -29.44 22.48 -37.19
C ALA A 329 -30.50 21.82 -36.28
N ALA A 330 -30.62 22.29 -35.02
CA ALA A 330 -31.63 21.79 -34.10
C ALA A 330 -33.08 22.07 -34.61
N SER A 331 -33.32 23.28 -35.13
CA SER A 331 -34.61 23.66 -35.72
C SER A 331 -34.96 22.79 -36.90
N ALA A 332 -34.01 22.54 -37.80
CA ALA A 332 -34.21 21.71 -38.96
C ALA A 332 -34.52 20.23 -38.59
N ALA A 333 -33.74 19.69 -37.64
CA ALA A 333 -33.96 18.34 -37.14
C ALA A 333 -35.33 18.18 -36.48
N LEU A 334 -35.73 19.12 -35.59
CA LEU A 334 -37.05 19.12 -34.95
C LEU A 334 -38.20 19.28 -35.95
N SER A 335 -37.94 19.87 -37.13
CA SER A 335 -38.92 19.96 -38.23
C SER A 335 -38.96 18.69 -39.08
N GLY A 336 -38.28 17.64 -38.70
CA GLY A 336 -38.26 16.33 -39.38
C GLY A 336 -37.22 16.19 -40.51
N GLN A 337 -36.22 17.13 -40.59
CA GLN A 337 -35.13 16.98 -41.53
C GLN A 337 -34.13 15.94 -41.01
N ASP A 338 -34.00 14.83 -41.75
CA ASP A 338 -33.02 13.78 -41.49
C ASP A 338 -32.17 13.53 -42.73
N ASN A 339 -30.91 13.97 -42.68
CA ASN A 339 -29.92 13.70 -43.70
C ASN A 339 -29.12 12.42 -43.46
N THR A 340 -29.46 11.67 -42.39
CA THR A 340 -28.79 10.41 -42.03
C THR A 340 -29.57 9.16 -42.47
N TYR A 341 -30.81 9.35 -42.95
CA TYR A 341 -31.71 8.25 -43.40
C TYR A 341 -31.97 7.21 -42.29
N GLY A 342 -32.21 7.68 -41.08
CA GLY A 342 -32.56 6.82 -39.95
C GLY A 342 -31.36 6.24 -39.17
N CYS A 343 -30.15 6.77 -39.34
CA CYS A 343 -28.99 6.33 -38.53
C CYS A 343 -29.23 6.58 -37.04
N LEU A 344 -28.79 5.63 -36.22
CA LEU A 344 -28.91 5.68 -34.75
C LEU A 344 -27.59 5.93 -34.06
N TYR A 345 -26.47 5.89 -34.76
CA TYR A 345 -25.12 6.00 -34.20
C TYR A 345 -24.26 6.96 -35.00
N PHE A 346 -23.34 7.62 -34.28
CA PHE A 346 -22.28 8.41 -34.89
C PHE A 346 -21.01 8.34 -34.04
N ASN A 347 -19.88 8.59 -34.68
CA ASN A 347 -18.58 8.77 -34.01
C ASN A 347 -17.63 9.52 -34.94
N ARG A 348 -16.48 9.92 -34.43
CA ARG A 348 -15.40 10.42 -35.28
C ARG A 348 -15.08 9.35 -36.34
N TRP A 349 -15.05 9.76 -37.61
CA TRP A 349 -14.83 8.81 -38.68
C TRP A 349 -13.43 8.20 -38.63
N ASN A 350 -13.37 6.89 -38.71
CA ASN A 350 -12.14 6.09 -38.60
C ASN A 350 -11.86 5.23 -39.84
N GLY A 351 -12.46 5.56 -41.00
CA GLY A 351 -12.31 4.81 -42.25
C GLY A 351 -13.33 3.67 -42.45
N ARG A 352 -14.36 3.54 -41.62
CA ARG A 352 -15.41 2.53 -41.75
C ARG A 352 -16.18 2.69 -43.09
N LYS A 353 -16.24 1.62 -43.89
CA LYS A 353 -16.78 1.69 -45.26
C LYS A 353 -18.32 1.74 -45.37
N GLN A 354 -19.05 1.44 -44.30
CA GLN A 354 -20.51 1.34 -44.31
C GLN A 354 -21.17 2.41 -43.43
N CYS A 355 -20.79 3.67 -43.62
CA CYS A 355 -21.44 4.79 -42.95
C CYS A 355 -21.52 6.01 -43.88
N LEU A 356 -22.47 6.88 -43.58
CA LEU A 356 -22.50 8.23 -44.15
C LEU A 356 -21.41 9.06 -43.51
N VAL A 357 -20.77 9.93 -44.24
CA VAL A 357 -19.71 10.78 -43.72
C VAL A 357 -20.04 12.24 -43.98
N TYR A 358 -20.11 13.03 -42.88
CA TYR A 358 -20.22 14.48 -42.94
C TYR A 358 -19.07 15.06 -42.08
N GLY A 359 -18.32 16.00 -42.66
CA GLY A 359 -17.16 16.56 -41.98
C GLY A 359 -16.18 15.46 -41.51
N LYS A 360 -15.90 15.44 -40.20
CA LYS A 360 -15.02 14.44 -39.57
C LYS A 360 -15.79 13.31 -38.86
N MET A 361 -17.10 13.17 -39.12
CA MET A 361 -17.95 12.23 -38.40
C MET A 361 -18.57 11.21 -39.36
N GLY A 362 -18.72 9.99 -38.91
CA GLY A 362 -19.42 8.89 -39.60
C GLY A 362 -20.70 8.53 -38.85
N PHE A 363 -21.75 8.18 -39.62
CA PHE A 363 -23.11 7.91 -39.15
C PHE A 363 -23.60 6.57 -39.68
N TRP A 364 -24.23 5.72 -38.84
CA TRP A 364 -24.73 4.39 -39.22
C TRP A 364 -25.93 3.93 -38.41
#